data_2d00a521980ab423568b404e881d54a8
#
_entry.id   2d00a521980ab423568b404e881d54a8
#
_cell.length_a   1.000
_cell.length_b   1.000
_cell.length_c   1.000
_cell.angle_alpha   90.00
_cell.angle_beta   90.00
_cell.angle_gamma   90.00
#
_symmetry.space_group_name_H-M   'P 1'
#
loop_
_entity.id
_entity.type
_entity.pdbx_description
1 polymer ?
#
loop_
_entity_poly.entity_id
_entity_poly.type
_entity_poly.pdbx_seq_one_letter_code
_entity_poly.pdbx_strand_id
1 'polypeptide(L)'
;MLGACAADAKLVAVGLPGRTDRGVESFADRVTLLEARIDADPKTTEAKRKEAKAEIAAIIKLEEALFSNAPVCLGVSGGKDSTALALATIEHLDAIGHKGPRVLVHADLGDENPALSVEWTDSLPTCQRLADRLGLELLVVRRAAGGMMKRWQGRWSNNVRRYANLECVKVILPWSTPSMRFCTSELKSAPIAAALVKRFPGQVVISAAGIRRSESRQRSSAKTAQVNNRLTHKRSGTTGLDWNPIAEWSDRDVYAYCAARGFDLHEGYTRYGMSRISCRYCIMAQKSDLVASTTCVDNVPVFHTMVALEIESTFAFQGSSWLADIAPHLLDAGTAYALQRAKWRGQRREQIEARIPEHLLYTEGWPTVMPTQAEAELLAEVRREIAELLGIVDVKYTDAASILTRYAELMAANAAKTKAHKKKAV
;
A
#
# COMPACT_ATOMS: atom_id res chain seq x y z
N MET A 1 -3.57 31.71 -25.42
CA MET A 1 -2.33 31.81 -24.66
C MET A 1 -2.65 31.48 -23.20
N LEU A 2 -2.62 30.23 -22.84
CA LEU A 2 -2.73 29.73 -21.44
C LEU A 2 -1.90 28.45 -21.40
N GLY A 3 -0.65 28.56 -21.04
CA GLY A 3 0.27 27.42 -20.96
C GLY A 3 1.55 27.76 -20.22
N ALA A 4 1.42 28.35 -19.03
CA ALA A 4 2.53 28.30 -18.07
C ALA A 4 2.46 26.93 -17.38
N CYS A 5 3.52 26.13 -17.54
CA CYS A 5 3.65 24.79 -16.98
C CYS A 5 3.38 24.80 -15.47
N ALA A 6 2.44 24.00 -14.96
CA ALA A 6 2.13 23.89 -13.52
C ALA A 6 3.34 23.40 -12.69
N ALA A 7 4.35 22.83 -13.32
CA ALA A 7 5.63 22.48 -12.71
C ALA A 7 6.45 23.70 -12.33
N ASP A 8 6.48 24.73 -13.20
CA ASP A 8 7.15 26.00 -12.88
C ASP A 8 6.44 26.74 -11.77
N ALA A 9 5.12 26.68 -11.71
CA ALA A 9 4.34 27.28 -10.64
C ALA A 9 4.60 26.64 -9.26
N LYS A 10 4.85 25.32 -9.17
CA LYS A 10 5.21 24.66 -7.91
C LYS A 10 6.66 24.88 -7.49
N LEU A 11 7.59 24.93 -8.44
CA LEU A 11 8.98 25.32 -8.15
C LEU A 11 9.07 26.78 -7.67
N VAL A 12 8.29 27.68 -8.25
CA VAL A 12 8.18 29.09 -7.81
C VAL A 12 7.50 29.23 -6.45
N ALA A 13 6.46 28.41 -6.15
CA ALA A 13 5.77 28.45 -4.86
C ALA A 13 6.61 27.93 -3.67
N VAL A 14 7.72 27.22 -3.94
CA VAL A 14 8.59 26.67 -2.89
C VAL A 14 9.76 27.60 -2.53
N GLY A 15 9.97 28.70 -3.24
CA GLY A 15 10.75 29.88 -2.83
C GLY A 15 12.27 29.78 -2.69
N LEU A 16 12.89 28.59 -2.82
CA LEU A 16 14.35 28.39 -2.86
C LEU A 16 14.66 27.21 -3.80
N PRO A 17 15.70 27.28 -4.64
CA PRO A 17 16.07 26.17 -5.54
C PRO A 17 16.46 24.93 -4.71
N GLY A 18 15.96 23.75 -5.11
CA GLY A 18 16.47 22.49 -4.62
C GLY A 18 17.85 22.19 -5.18
N ARG A 19 18.55 21.21 -4.59
CA ARG A 19 19.90 20.83 -5.04
C ARG A 19 19.81 19.94 -6.26
N THR A 20 20.35 20.42 -7.37
CA THR A 20 20.37 19.70 -8.67
C THR A 20 21.52 18.70 -8.76
N ASP A 21 22.53 18.84 -7.91
CA ASP A 21 23.77 18.05 -7.84
C ASP A 21 23.73 16.97 -6.74
N ARG A 22 22.56 16.77 -6.09
CA ARG A 22 22.44 15.86 -4.95
C ARG A 22 22.64 14.40 -5.39
N GLY A 23 23.64 13.75 -4.79
CA GLY A 23 23.91 12.32 -4.98
C GLY A 23 23.04 11.43 -4.08
N VAL A 24 23.22 10.11 -4.19
CA VAL A 24 22.66 9.14 -3.24
C VAL A 24 23.24 9.35 -1.85
N GLU A 25 22.54 8.87 -0.82
CA GLU A 25 23.02 8.99 0.58
C GLU A 25 24.37 8.26 0.73
N SER A 26 25.35 8.93 1.30
CA SER A 26 26.69 8.35 1.59
C SER A 26 26.57 7.28 2.67
N PHE A 27 27.07 6.10 2.37
CA PHE A 27 27.10 4.99 3.34
C PHE A 27 27.99 5.30 4.55
N ALA A 28 29.17 5.90 4.33
CA ALA A 28 30.08 6.29 5.38
C ALA A 28 29.46 7.31 6.34
N ASP A 29 28.82 8.36 5.80
CA ASP A 29 28.15 9.36 6.61
C ASP A 29 26.98 8.76 7.42
N ARG A 30 26.24 7.85 6.80
CA ARG A 30 25.14 7.17 7.48
C ARG A 30 25.62 6.25 8.59
N VAL A 31 26.68 5.49 8.38
CA VAL A 31 27.30 4.63 9.40
C VAL A 31 27.79 5.48 10.57
N THR A 32 28.55 6.55 10.29
CA THR A 32 29.04 7.49 11.31
C THR A 32 27.90 8.05 12.14
N LEU A 33 26.79 8.47 11.51
CA LEU A 33 25.61 8.98 12.21
C LEU A 33 24.96 7.90 13.11
N LEU A 34 24.89 6.65 12.65
CA LEU A 34 24.32 5.55 13.42
C LEU A 34 25.21 5.16 14.60
N GLU A 35 26.53 5.14 14.43
CA GLU A 35 27.50 4.90 15.49
C GLU A 35 27.42 5.99 16.56
N ALA A 36 27.41 7.25 16.15
CA ALA A 36 27.23 8.37 17.08
C ALA A 36 25.94 8.27 17.90
N ARG A 37 24.84 7.76 17.31
CA ARG A 37 23.58 7.51 18.03
C ARG A 37 23.66 6.36 19.03
N ILE A 38 24.50 5.37 18.76
CA ILE A 38 24.72 4.23 19.67
C ILE A 38 25.49 4.71 20.90
N ASP A 39 26.48 5.60 20.72
CA ASP A 39 27.44 6.00 21.74
C ASP A 39 26.95 7.20 22.58
N ALA A 40 26.26 8.17 21.96
CA ALA A 40 26.02 9.47 22.56
C ALA A 40 24.82 9.54 23.53
N ASP A 41 23.90 8.58 23.57
CA ASP A 41 22.72 8.65 24.41
C ASP A 41 22.60 7.45 25.38
N PRO A 42 22.95 7.65 26.66
CA PRO A 42 22.77 6.62 27.69
C PRO A 42 21.32 6.15 27.86
N LYS A 43 20.34 6.97 27.40
CA LYS A 43 18.91 6.64 27.41
C LYS A 43 18.46 5.88 26.16
N THR A 44 19.33 5.67 25.18
CA THR A 44 19.00 4.87 24.00
C THR A 44 18.70 3.45 24.44
N THR A 45 17.45 3.01 24.21
CA THR A 45 17.02 1.66 24.58
C THR A 45 17.83 0.62 23.83
N GLU A 46 18.04 -0.56 24.42
CA GLU A 46 18.73 -1.67 23.78
C GLU A 46 18.10 -2.05 22.42
N ALA A 47 16.79 -1.92 22.30
CA ALA A 47 16.07 -2.13 21.03
C ALA A 47 16.55 -1.17 19.93
N LYS A 48 16.71 0.13 20.22
CA LYS A 48 17.21 1.13 19.26
C LYS A 48 18.67 0.88 18.88
N ARG A 49 19.51 0.48 19.85
CA ARG A 49 20.90 0.08 19.59
C ARG A 49 20.98 -1.13 18.66
N LYS A 50 20.17 -2.16 18.93
CA LYS A 50 20.06 -3.35 18.09
C LYS A 50 19.61 -3.00 16.67
N GLU A 51 18.65 -2.09 16.55
CA GLU A 51 18.15 -1.63 15.26
C GLU A 51 19.21 -0.87 14.45
N ALA A 52 19.96 0.04 15.07
CA ALA A 52 21.05 0.76 14.42
C ALA A 52 22.18 -0.19 13.99
N LYS A 53 22.60 -1.14 14.84
CA LYS A 53 23.60 -2.17 14.49
C LYS A 53 23.12 -3.03 13.31
N ALA A 54 21.84 -3.37 13.24
CA ALA A 54 21.28 -4.13 12.13
C ALA A 54 21.27 -3.33 10.82
N GLU A 55 21.04 -2.02 10.87
CA GLU A 55 21.13 -1.12 9.70
C GLU A 55 22.58 -1.00 9.21
N ILE A 56 23.55 -0.80 10.12
CA ILE A 56 25.00 -0.77 9.79
C ILE A 56 25.41 -2.07 9.08
N ALA A 57 25.05 -3.21 9.65
CA ALA A 57 25.36 -4.51 9.05
C ALA A 57 24.70 -4.69 7.66
N ALA A 58 23.52 -4.12 7.44
CA ALA A 58 22.86 -4.15 6.15
C ALA A 58 23.53 -3.21 5.14
N ILE A 59 24.03 -2.05 5.57
CA ILE A 59 24.81 -1.12 4.71
C ILE A 59 26.10 -1.77 4.23
N ILE A 60 26.85 -2.41 5.13
CA ILE A 60 28.09 -3.13 4.77
C ILE A 60 27.80 -4.21 3.72
N LYS A 61 26.77 -5.04 3.95
CA LYS A 61 26.35 -6.06 2.97
C LYS A 61 25.90 -5.48 1.64
N LEU A 62 25.24 -4.32 1.66
CA LEU A 62 24.82 -3.63 0.45
C LEU A 62 26.03 -3.14 -0.35
N GLU A 63 27.02 -2.56 0.33
CA GLU A 63 28.26 -2.11 -0.29
C GLU A 63 29.02 -3.29 -0.92
N GLU A 64 29.18 -4.39 -0.19
CA GLU A 64 29.77 -5.64 -0.72
C GLU A 64 29.00 -6.17 -1.95
N ALA A 65 27.66 -6.14 -1.91
CA ALA A 65 26.81 -6.57 -3.01
C ALA A 65 26.97 -5.66 -4.25
N LEU A 66 27.08 -4.35 -4.06
CA LEU A 66 27.33 -3.40 -5.16
C LEU A 66 28.73 -3.64 -5.79
N PHE A 67 29.76 -3.81 -4.98
CA PHE A 67 31.12 -4.13 -5.50
C PHE A 67 31.17 -5.47 -6.21
N SER A 68 30.40 -6.45 -5.79
CA SER A 68 30.30 -7.75 -6.46
C SER A 68 29.35 -7.75 -7.66
N ASN A 69 28.86 -6.60 -8.08
CA ASN A 69 27.96 -6.43 -9.22
C ASN A 69 26.63 -7.21 -9.07
N ALA A 70 26.07 -7.25 -7.87
CA ALA A 70 24.77 -7.87 -7.61
C ALA A 70 23.65 -7.15 -8.40
N PRO A 71 22.60 -7.85 -8.83
CA PRO A 71 21.44 -7.24 -9.50
C PRO A 71 20.81 -6.11 -8.69
N VAL A 72 20.60 -4.93 -9.31
CA VAL A 72 19.94 -3.77 -8.74
C VAL A 72 18.58 -3.58 -9.41
N CYS A 73 17.51 -3.67 -8.62
CA CYS A 73 16.13 -3.58 -9.06
C CYS A 73 15.50 -2.31 -8.49
N LEU A 74 15.14 -1.38 -9.35
CA LEU A 74 14.65 -0.05 -8.99
C LEU A 74 13.11 -0.03 -9.07
N GLY A 75 12.43 0.14 -7.95
CA GLY A 75 10.99 0.23 -7.90
C GLY A 75 10.47 1.55 -8.46
N VAL A 76 9.75 1.51 -9.58
CA VAL A 76 9.18 2.70 -10.25
C VAL A 76 7.66 2.67 -10.26
N SER A 77 7.03 3.83 -10.18
CA SER A 77 5.56 3.96 -10.10
C SER A 77 5.02 5.15 -10.90
N GLY A 78 5.82 5.76 -11.76
CA GLY A 78 5.48 7.00 -12.46
C GLY A 78 5.54 8.25 -11.57
N GLY A 79 5.71 8.11 -10.25
CA GLY A 79 5.81 9.24 -9.34
C GLY A 79 7.20 9.89 -9.33
N LYS A 80 7.28 11.19 -8.98
CA LYS A 80 8.52 11.97 -8.94
C LYS A 80 9.64 11.33 -8.13
N ASP A 81 9.29 10.76 -6.97
CA ASP A 81 10.28 10.16 -6.06
C ASP A 81 10.94 8.92 -6.66
N SER A 82 10.15 8.07 -7.35
CA SER A 82 10.67 6.89 -8.03
C SER A 82 11.44 7.25 -9.31
N THR A 83 11.10 8.35 -9.96
CA THR A 83 11.85 8.90 -11.10
C THR A 83 13.22 9.40 -10.63
N ALA A 84 13.26 10.24 -9.60
CA ALA A 84 14.51 10.76 -9.03
C ALA A 84 15.40 9.62 -8.49
N LEU A 85 14.79 8.63 -7.82
CA LEU A 85 15.47 7.40 -7.41
C LEU A 85 16.21 6.75 -8.58
N ALA A 86 15.50 6.47 -9.68
CA ALA A 86 16.09 5.74 -10.79
C ALA A 86 17.22 6.53 -11.45
N LEU A 87 17.00 7.82 -11.72
CA LEU A 87 18.03 8.70 -12.30
C LEU A 87 19.30 8.75 -11.42
N ALA A 88 19.12 9.07 -10.12
CA ALA A 88 20.25 9.22 -9.21
C ALA A 88 20.98 7.90 -8.94
N THR A 89 20.25 6.79 -8.84
CA THR A 89 20.87 5.50 -8.58
C THR A 89 21.67 5.02 -9.77
N ILE A 90 21.17 5.20 -11.00
CA ILE A 90 21.91 4.79 -12.19
C ILE A 90 23.18 5.63 -12.37
N GLU A 91 23.12 6.95 -12.17
CA GLU A 91 24.31 7.82 -12.17
C GLU A 91 25.34 7.37 -11.13
N HIS A 92 24.88 7.01 -9.90
CA HIS A 92 25.76 6.50 -8.86
C HIS A 92 26.39 5.16 -9.24
N LEU A 93 25.60 4.21 -9.77
CA LEU A 93 26.10 2.90 -10.20
C LEU A 93 27.13 3.01 -11.32
N ASP A 94 26.95 3.97 -12.24
CA ASP A 94 27.92 4.27 -13.28
C ASP A 94 29.20 4.87 -12.72
N ALA A 95 29.09 5.79 -11.76
CA ALA A 95 30.23 6.42 -11.12
C ALA A 95 31.09 5.43 -10.33
N ILE A 96 30.50 4.42 -9.69
CA ILE A 96 31.25 3.37 -8.97
C ILE A 96 31.68 2.20 -9.89
N GLY A 97 31.37 2.26 -11.18
CA GLY A 97 31.76 1.24 -12.16
C GLY A 97 30.98 -0.07 -12.07
N HIS A 98 29.78 -0.07 -11.46
CA HIS A 98 28.93 -1.26 -11.35
C HIS A 98 28.50 -1.78 -12.73
N LYS A 99 28.71 -3.07 -13.00
CA LYS A 99 28.43 -3.75 -14.28
C LYS A 99 27.35 -4.82 -14.19
N GLY A 100 26.77 -5.04 -13.01
CA GLY A 100 25.73 -6.04 -12.79
C GLY A 100 24.41 -5.68 -13.47
N PRO A 101 23.43 -6.61 -13.46
CA PRO A 101 22.10 -6.37 -14.01
C PRO A 101 21.40 -5.21 -13.30
N ARG A 102 20.75 -4.34 -14.07
CA ARG A 102 19.94 -3.21 -13.59
C ARG A 102 18.57 -3.28 -14.25
N VAL A 103 17.51 -3.24 -13.46
CA VAL A 103 16.14 -3.43 -13.95
C VAL A 103 15.21 -2.44 -13.25
N LEU A 104 14.35 -1.75 -14.01
CA LEU A 104 13.22 -1.03 -13.45
C LEU A 104 12.07 -2.00 -13.21
N VAL A 105 11.40 -1.90 -12.06
CA VAL A 105 10.29 -2.77 -11.70
C VAL A 105 9.06 -1.95 -11.37
N HIS A 106 7.99 -2.15 -12.14
CA HIS A 106 6.68 -1.53 -11.92
C HIS A 106 5.66 -2.58 -11.45
N ALA A 107 5.01 -2.34 -10.32
CA ALA A 107 3.88 -3.15 -9.88
C ALA A 107 2.57 -2.50 -10.34
N ASP A 108 1.98 -3.03 -11.38
CA ASP A 108 0.71 -2.57 -11.94
C ASP A 108 -0.46 -3.07 -11.06
N LEU A 109 -1.21 -2.12 -10.50
CA LEU A 109 -2.40 -2.38 -9.68
C LEU A 109 -3.68 -2.32 -10.50
N GLY A 110 -3.56 -2.08 -11.81
CA GLY A 110 -4.67 -1.98 -12.73
C GLY A 110 -5.46 -3.27 -12.88
N ASP A 111 -6.54 -3.16 -13.61
CA ASP A 111 -7.35 -4.30 -14.06
C ASP A 111 -7.21 -4.45 -15.57
N GLU A 112 -7.63 -5.60 -16.12
CA GLU A 112 -7.69 -5.83 -17.58
C GLU A 112 -8.63 -4.83 -18.26
N ASN A 113 -9.70 -4.42 -17.55
CA ASN A 113 -10.56 -3.33 -17.98
C ASN A 113 -9.97 -1.99 -17.54
N PRO A 114 -9.47 -1.14 -18.46
CA PRO A 114 -8.89 0.16 -18.13
C PRO A 114 -9.83 1.09 -17.35
N ALA A 115 -11.16 0.97 -17.55
CA ALA A 115 -12.16 1.75 -16.83
C ALA A 115 -12.27 1.37 -15.34
N LEU A 116 -11.74 0.20 -14.95
CA LEU A 116 -11.69 -0.27 -13.56
C LEU A 116 -10.26 -0.18 -12.98
N SER A 117 -9.28 0.22 -13.78
CA SER A 117 -7.91 0.37 -13.32
C SER A 117 -7.78 1.52 -12.33
N VAL A 118 -7.27 1.23 -11.15
CA VAL A 118 -6.96 2.27 -10.14
C VAL A 118 -5.67 3.02 -10.45
N GLU A 119 -4.89 2.61 -11.45
CA GLU A 119 -3.69 3.33 -11.87
C GLU A 119 -4.02 4.44 -12.85
N TRP A 120 -3.28 5.54 -12.76
CA TRP A 120 -3.34 6.60 -13.75
C TRP A 120 -2.91 6.10 -15.12
N THR A 121 -3.56 6.58 -16.16
CA THR A 121 -3.25 6.23 -17.54
C THR A 121 -1.79 6.54 -17.88
N ASP A 122 -1.21 7.62 -17.36
CA ASP A 122 0.20 8.02 -17.58
C ASP A 122 1.22 7.32 -16.65
N SER A 123 0.82 6.48 -15.69
CA SER A 123 1.80 5.85 -14.78
C SER A 123 2.75 4.90 -15.50
N LEU A 124 2.21 3.94 -16.24
CA LEU A 124 3.04 3.00 -17.01
C LEU A 124 3.82 3.67 -18.16
N PRO A 125 3.21 4.56 -18.97
CA PRO A 125 3.96 5.36 -19.95
C PRO A 125 5.11 6.18 -19.35
N THR A 126 4.92 6.81 -18.18
CA THR A 126 6.01 7.51 -17.50
C THR A 126 7.13 6.57 -17.08
N CYS A 127 6.81 5.38 -16.57
CA CYS A 127 7.82 4.35 -16.27
C CYS A 127 8.55 3.89 -17.54
N GLN A 128 7.85 3.75 -18.66
CA GLN A 128 8.45 3.37 -19.94
C GLN A 128 9.38 4.45 -20.46
N ARG A 129 8.96 5.74 -20.48
CA ARG A 129 9.84 6.86 -20.85
C ARG A 129 11.12 6.89 -20.01
N LEU A 130 11.01 6.56 -18.72
CA LEU A 130 12.18 6.48 -17.82
C LEU A 130 13.09 5.31 -18.19
N ALA A 131 12.52 4.15 -18.50
CA ALA A 131 13.26 2.97 -18.93
C ALA A 131 14.02 3.22 -20.26
N ASP A 132 13.33 3.79 -21.24
CA ASP A 132 13.91 4.13 -22.55
C ASP A 132 15.06 5.13 -22.40
N ARG A 133 14.88 6.16 -21.58
CA ARG A 133 15.92 7.15 -21.30
C ARG A 133 17.17 6.57 -20.65
N LEU A 134 16.99 5.60 -19.75
CA LEU A 134 18.09 4.96 -19.04
C LEU A 134 18.68 3.76 -19.79
N GLY A 135 18.09 3.36 -20.93
CA GLY A 135 18.46 2.16 -21.66
C GLY A 135 18.26 0.87 -20.84
N LEU A 136 17.24 0.83 -19.98
CA LEU A 136 16.98 -0.28 -19.06
C LEU A 136 15.70 -1.01 -19.40
N GLU A 137 15.65 -2.29 -19.05
CA GLU A 137 14.41 -3.08 -19.08
C GLU A 137 13.43 -2.57 -18.02
N LEU A 138 12.16 -2.48 -18.39
CA LEU A 138 11.03 -2.28 -17.50
C LEU A 138 10.31 -3.62 -17.27
N LEU A 139 10.47 -4.19 -16.08
CA LEU A 139 9.73 -5.38 -15.64
C LEU A 139 8.39 -4.94 -15.02
N VAL A 140 7.29 -5.21 -15.72
CA VAL A 140 5.95 -4.97 -15.22
C VAL A 140 5.42 -6.23 -14.54
N VAL A 141 5.03 -6.13 -13.28
CA VAL A 141 4.48 -7.25 -12.50
C VAL A 141 3.06 -6.96 -12.06
N ARG A 142 2.21 -8.00 -12.00
CA ARG A 142 0.81 -7.92 -11.58
C ARG A 142 0.50 -9.04 -10.60
N ARG A 143 -0.47 -8.80 -9.73
CA ARG A 143 -1.05 -9.84 -8.89
C ARG A 143 -1.90 -10.78 -9.76
N ALA A 144 -1.63 -12.09 -9.73
CA ALA A 144 -2.34 -13.08 -10.54
C ALA A 144 -3.86 -13.13 -10.31
N ALA A 145 -4.31 -12.79 -9.08
CA ALA A 145 -5.74 -12.79 -8.74
C ALA A 145 -6.45 -11.46 -9.07
N GLY A 146 -5.88 -10.62 -9.94
CA GLY A 146 -6.44 -9.36 -10.42
C GLY A 146 -5.98 -8.12 -9.65
N GLY A 147 -6.37 -6.95 -10.16
CA GLY A 147 -5.97 -5.64 -9.67
C GLY A 147 -6.61 -5.22 -8.36
N MET A 148 -6.43 -3.94 -8.04
CA MET A 148 -6.86 -3.39 -6.75
C MET A 148 -8.37 -3.30 -6.59
N MET A 149 -9.10 -2.88 -7.65
CA MET A 149 -10.57 -2.81 -7.62
C MET A 149 -11.17 -4.19 -7.33
N LYS A 150 -10.71 -5.20 -8.07
CA LYS A 150 -11.13 -6.60 -7.88
C LYS A 150 -10.80 -7.11 -6.47
N ARG A 151 -9.69 -6.64 -5.89
CA ARG A 151 -9.31 -6.98 -4.52
C ARG A 151 -10.27 -6.37 -3.48
N TRP A 152 -10.71 -5.11 -3.67
CA TRP A 152 -11.68 -4.46 -2.80
C TRP A 152 -13.06 -5.13 -2.90
N GLN A 153 -13.57 -5.32 -4.12
CA GLN A 153 -14.84 -6.00 -4.37
C GLN A 153 -14.84 -7.43 -3.81
N GLY A 154 -13.76 -8.18 -4.06
CA GLY A 154 -13.60 -9.54 -3.54
C GLY A 154 -13.49 -9.60 -2.01
N ARG A 155 -12.89 -8.55 -1.37
CA ARG A 155 -12.87 -8.43 0.08
C ARG A 155 -14.28 -8.26 0.64
N TRP A 156 -15.09 -7.40 0.02
CA TRP A 156 -16.47 -7.17 0.41
C TRP A 156 -17.32 -8.43 0.23
N SER A 157 -17.33 -9.01 -0.95
CA SER A 157 -18.11 -10.24 -1.24
C SER A 157 -17.74 -11.39 -0.30
N ASN A 158 -16.43 -11.60 -0.05
CA ASN A 158 -15.98 -12.61 0.90
C ASN A 158 -16.41 -12.30 2.35
N ASN A 159 -16.44 -11.02 2.73
CA ASN A 159 -16.89 -10.64 4.07
C ASN A 159 -18.40 -10.87 4.23
N VAL A 160 -19.21 -10.51 3.24
CA VAL A 160 -20.66 -10.81 3.23
C VAL A 160 -20.91 -12.32 3.37
N ARG A 161 -20.21 -13.15 2.57
CA ARG A 161 -20.28 -14.60 2.67
C ARG A 161 -19.89 -15.11 4.08
N ARG A 162 -18.81 -14.61 4.64
CA ARG A 162 -18.36 -14.96 6.00
C ARG A 162 -19.37 -14.54 7.05
N TYR A 163 -19.94 -13.36 6.91
CA TYR A 163 -21.01 -12.88 7.79
C TYR A 163 -22.24 -13.81 7.71
N ALA A 164 -22.70 -14.13 6.50
CA ALA A 164 -23.84 -15.03 6.31
C ALA A 164 -23.62 -16.40 6.98
N ASN A 165 -22.40 -16.94 6.95
CA ASN A 165 -22.04 -18.23 7.56
C ASN A 165 -21.56 -18.15 9.02
N LEU A 166 -21.74 -17.01 9.70
CA LEU A 166 -21.23 -16.76 11.07
C LEU A 166 -19.76 -17.17 11.21
N GLU A 167 -18.90 -16.70 10.28
CA GLU A 167 -17.44 -16.75 10.36
C GLU A 167 -16.85 -15.42 10.83
N CYS A 168 -17.69 -14.45 11.10
CA CYS A 168 -17.43 -13.17 11.77
C CYS A 168 -18.74 -12.60 12.30
N VAL A 169 -18.65 -11.72 13.30
CA VAL A 169 -19.84 -11.13 13.97
C VAL A 169 -20.19 -9.74 13.46
N LYS A 170 -19.26 -9.07 12.78
CA LYS A 170 -19.46 -7.76 12.12
C LYS A 170 -19.07 -7.81 10.66
N VAL A 171 -19.70 -6.98 9.85
CA VAL A 171 -19.19 -6.73 8.50
C VAL A 171 -17.99 -5.79 8.57
N ILE A 172 -17.06 -5.92 7.61
CA ILE A 172 -15.84 -5.13 7.54
C ILE A 172 -15.75 -4.37 6.23
N LEU A 173 -15.08 -3.21 6.27
CA LEU A 173 -14.90 -2.36 5.11
C LEU A 173 -14.14 -3.07 3.97
N PRO A 174 -14.47 -2.79 2.70
CA PRO A 174 -13.74 -3.31 1.55
C PRO A 174 -12.34 -2.73 1.42
N TRP A 175 -12.14 -1.50 1.86
CA TRP A 175 -10.97 -0.68 1.61
C TRP A 175 -9.70 -1.15 2.35
N SER A 176 -8.54 -0.82 1.79
CA SER A 176 -7.30 -0.75 2.57
C SER A 176 -7.42 0.37 3.60
N THR A 177 -6.63 0.32 4.67
CA THR A 177 -6.53 1.40 5.66
C THR A 177 -5.05 1.74 5.89
N PRO A 178 -4.73 2.88 6.52
CA PRO A 178 -3.35 3.21 6.88
C PRO A 178 -2.64 2.11 7.69
N SER A 179 -3.37 1.43 8.57
CA SER A 179 -2.85 0.31 9.37
C SER A 179 -2.85 -1.04 8.63
N MET A 180 -3.72 -1.21 7.63
CA MET A 180 -3.89 -2.46 6.89
C MET A 180 -3.74 -2.22 5.38
N ARG A 181 -2.50 -1.96 4.96
CA ARG A 181 -2.15 -1.66 3.56
C ARG A 181 -1.89 -2.92 2.74
N PHE A 182 -2.90 -3.77 2.58
CA PHE A 182 -2.77 -4.95 1.73
C PHE A 182 -2.51 -4.60 0.25
N CYS A 183 -2.84 -3.37 -0.18
CA CYS A 183 -2.41 -2.84 -1.47
C CYS A 183 -0.88 -2.85 -1.63
N THR A 184 -0.12 -2.55 -0.58
CA THR A 184 1.34 -2.61 -0.61
C THR A 184 1.83 -4.06 -0.54
N SER A 185 1.34 -4.85 0.41
CA SER A 185 1.86 -6.20 0.66
C SER A 185 1.47 -7.19 -0.43
N GLU A 186 0.20 -7.22 -0.86
CA GLU A 186 -0.33 -8.22 -1.78
C GLU A 186 -0.17 -7.84 -3.26
N LEU A 187 -0.28 -6.54 -3.61
CA LEU A 187 -0.31 -6.11 -5.00
C LEU A 187 1.02 -5.53 -5.49
N LYS A 188 1.90 -5.07 -4.58
CA LYS A 188 3.21 -4.53 -4.93
C LYS A 188 4.33 -5.46 -4.48
N SER A 189 4.58 -5.53 -3.16
CA SER A 189 5.78 -6.21 -2.65
C SER A 189 5.82 -7.71 -2.96
N ALA A 190 4.68 -8.42 -2.87
CA ALA A 190 4.67 -9.87 -3.14
C ALA A 190 4.89 -10.21 -4.63
N PRO A 191 4.20 -9.57 -5.60
CA PRO A 191 4.48 -9.81 -7.03
C PRO A 191 5.91 -9.42 -7.43
N ILE A 192 6.44 -8.29 -6.94
CA ILE A 192 7.82 -7.87 -7.19
C ILE A 192 8.79 -8.94 -6.67
N ALA A 193 8.66 -9.33 -5.40
CA ALA A 193 9.56 -10.32 -4.81
C ALA A 193 9.52 -11.66 -5.55
N ALA A 194 8.33 -12.15 -5.91
CA ALA A 194 8.19 -13.40 -6.66
C ALA A 194 8.88 -13.33 -8.03
N ALA A 195 8.73 -12.22 -8.75
CA ALA A 195 9.36 -12.02 -10.06
C ALA A 195 10.89 -11.94 -9.93
N LEU A 196 11.40 -11.19 -8.95
CA LEU A 196 12.84 -11.02 -8.75
C LEU A 196 13.54 -12.31 -8.27
N VAL A 197 12.93 -13.06 -7.35
CA VAL A 197 13.44 -14.38 -6.93
C VAL A 197 13.50 -15.36 -8.10
N LYS A 198 12.50 -15.34 -8.99
CA LYS A 198 12.49 -16.17 -10.19
C LYS A 198 13.56 -15.76 -11.19
N ARG A 199 13.82 -14.45 -11.31
CA ARG A 199 14.76 -13.90 -12.29
C ARG A 199 16.22 -14.06 -11.86
N PHE A 200 16.52 -13.96 -10.56
CA PHE A 200 17.85 -13.97 -9.99
C PHE A 200 18.01 -15.07 -8.93
N PRO A 201 17.85 -16.36 -9.29
CA PRO A 201 17.98 -17.44 -8.32
C PRO A 201 19.42 -17.54 -7.82
N GLY A 202 19.60 -17.79 -6.51
CA GLY A 202 20.90 -17.96 -5.87
C GLY A 202 21.72 -16.69 -5.71
N GLN A 203 21.20 -15.51 -6.07
CA GLN A 203 21.94 -14.26 -6.03
C GLN A 203 21.51 -13.38 -4.84
N VAL A 204 22.38 -12.43 -4.46
CA VAL A 204 21.99 -11.29 -3.63
C VAL A 204 21.29 -10.29 -4.55
N VAL A 205 20.04 -9.91 -4.22
CA VAL A 205 19.25 -8.97 -5.04
C VAL A 205 19.03 -7.69 -4.25
N ILE A 206 19.44 -6.56 -4.82
CA ILE A 206 19.23 -5.23 -4.25
C ILE A 206 17.92 -4.67 -4.78
N SER A 207 16.98 -4.34 -3.89
CA SER A 207 15.69 -3.71 -4.20
C SER A 207 15.72 -2.25 -3.74
N ALA A 208 15.85 -1.32 -4.68
CA ALA A 208 15.91 0.10 -4.36
C ALA A 208 14.52 0.76 -4.46
N ALA A 209 14.21 1.64 -3.51
CA ALA A 209 12.93 2.35 -3.43
C ALA A 209 13.10 3.85 -3.13
N GLY A 210 12.25 4.70 -3.74
CA GLY A 210 12.25 6.15 -3.56
C GLY A 210 11.59 6.58 -2.25
N ILE A 211 12.02 6.01 -1.13
CA ILE A 211 11.53 6.36 0.21
C ILE A 211 12.39 7.49 0.75
N ARG A 212 11.73 8.56 1.21
CA ARG A 212 12.39 9.72 1.82
C ARG A 212 11.95 9.93 3.26
N ARG A 213 12.87 10.28 4.15
CA ARG A 213 12.59 10.54 5.57
C ARG A 213 11.71 11.77 5.76
N SER A 214 11.85 12.75 4.86
CA SER A 214 11.05 13.99 4.87
C SER A 214 9.59 13.83 4.43
N GLU A 215 9.20 12.69 3.85
CA GLU A 215 7.87 12.51 3.24
C GLU A 215 6.74 12.41 4.27
N SER A 216 7.00 11.80 5.41
CA SER A 216 6.03 11.68 6.49
C SER A 216 6.67 11.30 7.82
N ARG A 217 5.95 11.56 8.93
CA ARG A 217 6.38 11.14 10.26
C ARG A 217 6.66 9.63 10.36
N GLN A 218 5.88 8.79 9.68
CA GLN A 218 6.11 7.34 9.67
C GLN A 218 7.38 6.95 8.93
N ARG A 219 7.82 7.77 7.94
CA ARG A 219 9.04 7.53 7.15
C ARG A 219 10.28 8.21 7.72
N SER A 220 10.15 9.07 8.74
CA SER A 220 11.30 9.77 9.34
C SER A 220 12.37 8.83 9.90
N SER A 221 12.00 7.59 10.24
CA SER A 221 12.91 6.53 10.69
C SER A 221 13.28 5.52 9.59
N ALA A 222 13.02 5.85 8.31
CA ALA A 222 13.35 4.93 7.22
C ALA A 222 14.86 4.66 7.16
N LYS A 223 15.21 3.38 7.08
CA LYS A 223 16.59 2.92 7.00
C LYS A 223 17.15 3.15 5.61
N THR A 224 18.45 3.41 5.51
CA THR A 224 19.16 3.47 4.23
C THR A 224 19.25 2.09 3.61
N ALA A 225 19.55 1.06 4.42
CA ALA A 225 19.56 -0.34 4.00
C ALA A 225 18.97 -1.26 5.07
N GLN A 226 18.36 -2.36 4.62
CA GLN A 226 17.90 -3.44 5.50
C GLN A 226 17.80 -4.75 4.73
N VAL A 227 17.80 -5.87 5.46
CA VAL A 227 17.53 -7.18 4.86
C VAL A 227 16.08 -7.25 4.39
N ASN A 228 15.87 -7.67 3.14
CA ASN A 228 14.54 -7.92 2.59
C ASN A 228 14.16 -9.39 2.71
N ASN A 229 13.38 -9.71 3.75
CA ASN A 229 12.94 -11.07 4.02
C ASN A 229 12.00 -11.64 2.92
N ARG A 230 11.34 -10.80 2.12
CA ARG A 230 10.46 -11.26 1.02
C ARG A 230 11.26 -11.74 -0.18
N LEU A 231 12.44 -11.16 -0.41
CA LEU A 231 13.40 -11.59 -1.43
C LEU A 231 14.29 -12.71 -0.94
N THR A 232 14.37 -12.94 0.38
CA THR A 232 15.17 -14.03 0.95
C THR A 232 14.39 -15.34 0.84
N HIS A 233 14.81 -16.20 -0.07
CA HIS A 233 14.11 -17.43 -0.42
C HIS A 233 15.06 -18.65 -0.29
N LYS A 234 14.89 -19.42 0.80
CA LYS A 234 15.78 -20.53 1.16
C LYS A 234 15.95 -21.59 0.05
N ARG A 235 14.86 -21.93 -0.67
CA ARG A 235 14.92 -22.98 -1.69
C ARG A 235 15.73 -22.58 -2.93
N SER A 236 15.67 -21.31 -3.34
CA SER A 236 16.45 -20.79 -4.46
C SER A 236 17.82 -20.29 -4.05
N GLY A 237 18.11 -20.14 -2.75
CA GLY A 237 19.33 -19.53 -2.24
C GLY A 237 19.40 -18.01 -2.43
N THR A 238 18.34 -17.38 -2.94
CA THR A 238 18.29 -15.93 -3.14
C THR A 238 18.24 -15.21 -1.81
N THR A 239 18.98 -14.12 -1.67
CA THR A 239 18.91 -13.20 -0.52
C THR A 239 18.61 -11.80 -1.00
N GLY A 240 17.91 -11.01 -0.17
CA GLY A 240 17.44 -9.68 -0.53
C GLY A 240 17.94 -8.58 0.38
N LEU A 241 18.25 -7.43 -0.21
CA LEU A 241 18.55 -6.18 0.48
C LEU A 241 17.62 -5.08 -0.04
N ASP A 242 17.00 -4.32 0.87
CA ASP A 242 16.35 -3.06 0.52
C ASP A 242 17.38 -1.93 0.59
N TRP A 243 17.27 -0.99 -0.33
CA TRP A 243 18.08 0.22 -0.41
C TRP A 243 17.20 1.45 -0.65
N ASN A 244 17.38 2.49 0.13
CA ASN A 244 16.70 3.78 -0.01
C ASN A 244 17.74 4.88 -0.31
N PRO A 245 18.25 4.98 -1.54
CA PRO A 245 19.39 5.84 -1.88
C PRO A 245 19.10 7.34 -1.76
N ILE A 246 17.84 7.75 -1.86
CA ILE A 246 17.41 9.16 -1.73
C ILE A 246 16.72 9.46 -0.39
N ALA A 247 17.02 8.68 0.66
CA ALA A 247 16.34 8.79 1.96
C ALA A 247 16.43 10.19 2.58
N GLU A 248 17.52 10.91 2.37
CA GLU A 248 17.77 12.27 2.91
C GLU A 248 17.25 13.40 2.00
N TRP A 249 16.66 13.08 0.85
CA TRP A 249 16.23 14.12 -0.07
C TRP A 249 14.96 14.82 0.40
N SER A 250 14.90 16.12 0.19
CA SER A 250 13.69 16.92 0.35
C SER A 250 12.81 16.81 -0.92
N ASP A 251 11.57 17.29 -0.81
CA ASP A 251 10.67 17.39 -1.98
C ASP A 251 11.24 18.29 -3.07
N ARG A 252 11.91 19.37 -2.65
CA ARG A 252 12.61 20.33 -3.55
C ARG A 252 13.75 19.67 -4.32
N ASP A 253 14.56 18.86 -3.63
CA ASP A 253 15.67 18.16 -4.26
C ASP A 253 15.15 17.23 -5.36
N VAL A 254 14.04 16.52 -5.11
CA VAL A 254 13.43 15.62 -6.09
C VAL A 254 12.98 16.36 -7.34
N TYR A 255 12.25 17.47 -7.20
CA TYR A 255 11.78 18.26 -8.33
C TYR A 255 12.96 18.91 -9.07
N ALA A 256 13.90 19.54 -8.35
CA ALA A 256 15.07 20.19 -8.95
C ALA A 256 15.94 19.18 -9.71
N TYR A 257 16.11 17.98 -9.16
CA TYR A 257 16.91 16.92 -9.76
C TYR A 257 16.30 16.40 -11.07
N CYS A 258 15.00 16.13 -11.08
CA CYS A 258 14.28 15.70 -12.29
C CYS A 258 14.30 16.79 -13.36
N ALA A 259 14.07 18.05 -12.98
CA ALA A 259 14.07 19.20 -13.87
C ALA A 259 15.46 19.43 -14.49
N ALA A 260 16.54 19.38 -13.70
CA ALA A 260 17.91 19.56 -14.20
C ALA A 260 18.33 18.48 -15.21
N ARG A 261 17.69 17.32 -15.17
CA ARG A 261 17.89 16.24 -16.13
C ARG A 261 16.88 16.23 -17.28
N GLY A 262 16.02 17.25 -17.35
CA GLY A 262 15.01 17.40 -18.41
C GLY A 262 14.06 16.18 -18.49
N PHE A 263 13.62 15.63 -17.35
CA PHE A 263 12.68 14.53 -17.34
C PHE A 263 11.26 15.07 -17.10
N ASP A 264 10.37 14.80 -18.06
CA ASP A 264 8.96 15.17 -17.99
C ASP A 264 8.23 14.28 -16.96
N LEU A 265 7.88 14.87 -15.83
CA LEU A 265 7.13 14.19 -14.77
C LEU A 265 5.71 13.86 -15.21
N HIS A 266 5.13 12.89 -14.55
CA HIS A 266 3.76 12.43 -14.73
C HIS A 266 2.74 13.57 -14.81
N GLU A 267 1.76 13.47 -15.73
CA GLU A 267 0.73 14.49 -15.96
C GLU A 267 -0.03 14.91 -14.69
N GLY A 268 -0.17 14.00 -13.74
CA GLY A 268 -0.80 14.33 -12.46
C GLY A 268 -0.14 15.51 -11.74
N TYR A 269 1.20 15.69 -11.87
CA TYR A 269 1.89 16.87 -11.35
C TYR A 269 1.75 18.07 -12.26
N THR A 270 1.98 17.89 -13.54
CA THR A 270 2.11 18.99 -14.50
C THR A 270 0.77 19.55 -14.96
N ARG A 271 -0.23 18.70 -15.12
CA ARG A 271 -1.55 19.06 -15.63
C ARG A 271 -2.59 19.23 -14.54
N TYR A 272 -2.61 18.32 -13.54
CA TYR A 272 -3.66 18.27 -12.53
C TYR A 272 -3.22 18.83 -11.18
N GLY A 273 -1.97 19.25 -11.03
CA GLY A 273 -1.47 19.91 -9.82
C GLY A 273 -1.43 19.03 -8.56
N MET A 274 -1.38 17.72 -8.72
CA MET A 274 -1.28 16.79 -7.59
C MET A 274 0.02 16.96 -6.83
N SER A 275 -0.02 16.78 -5.53
CA SER A 275 1.17 16.78 -4.69
C SER A 275 1.92 15.46 -4.74
N ARG A 276 1.20 14.36 -5.03
CA ARG A 276 1.72 13.00 -5.01
C ARG A 276 0.98 12.13 -6.02
N ILE A 277 1.73 11.32 -6.79
CA ILE A 277 1.16 10.28 -7.64
C ILE A 277 1.15 8.94 -6.89
N SER A 278 -0.01 8.30 -6.94
CA SER A 278 -0.29 6.97 -6.40
C SER A 278 -1.46 6.36 -7.21
N CYS A 279 -2.37 5.59 -6.61
CA CYS A 279 -3.63 5.25 -7.28
C CYS A 279 -4.42 6.52 -7.61
N ARG A 280 -5.26 6.49 -8.64
CA ARG A 280 -6.19 7.57 -9.04
C ARG A 280 -6.94 8.13 -7.82
N TYR A 281 -7.47 7.23 -7.00
CA TYR A 281 -8.04 7.54 -5.69
C TYR A 281 -7.33 6.67 -4.65
N CYS A 282 -6.42 7.27 -3.92
CA CYS A 282 -5.63 6.56 -2.90
C CYS A 282 -6.19 6.84 -1.50
N ILE A 283 -6.34 5.81 -0.70
CA ILE A 283 -6.78 5.95 0.71
C ILE A 283 -5.85 6.81 1.56
N MET A 284 -4.63 7.05 1.09
CA MET A 284 -3.62 7.88 1.73
C MET A 284 -3.49 9.27 1.09
N ALA A 285 -4.29 9.57 0.06
CA ALA A 285 -4.25 10.86 -0.61
C ALA A 285 -4.87 11.96 0.27
N GLN A 286 -4.35 13.16 0.14
CA GLN A 286 -4.98 14.35 0.71
C GLN A 286 -6.25 14.70 -0.06
N LYS A 287 -7.16 15.42 0.58
CA LYS A 287 -8.41 15.85 -0.06
C LYS A 287 -8.16 16.61 -1.36
N SER A 288 -7.16 17.51 -1.37
CA SER A 288 -6.78 18.26 -2.58
C SER A 288 -6.36 17.36 -3.75
N ASP A 289 -5.60 16.27 -3.48
CA ASP A 289 -5.21 15.32 -4.51
C ASP A 289 -6.40 14.50 -5.01
N LEU A 290 -7.36 14.14 -4.12
CA LEU A 290 -8.59 13.47 -4.54
C LEU A 290 -9.45 14.38 -5.44
N VAL A 291 -9.59 15.66 -5.08
CA VAL A 291 -10.30 16.66 -5.92
C VAL A 291 -9.59 16.80 -7.27
N ALA A 292 -8.27 16.96 -7.27
CA ALA A 292 -7.49 17.04 -8.51
C ALA A 292 -7.68 15.80 -9.40
N SER A 293 -7.72 14.61 -8.79
CA SER A 293 -7.97 13.37 -9.52
C SER A 293 -9.33 13.33 -10.22
N THR A 294 -10.37 13.94 -9.65
CA THR A 294 -11.71 13.99 -10.28
C THR A 294 -11.81 14.92 -11.49
N THR A 295 -10.82 15.80 -11.68
CA THR A 295 -10.76 16.68 -12.87
C THR A 295 -10.23 15.97 -14.12
N CYS A 296 -9.60 14.79 -13.94
CA CYS A 296 -9.17 13.96 -15.07
C CYS A 296 -10.32 13.08 -15.55
N VAL A 297 -10.73 13.26 -16.80
CA VAL A 297 -11.86 12.53 -17.40
C VAL A 297 -11.66 11.02 -17.38
N ASP A 298 -10.43 10.54 -17.55
CA ASP A 298 -10.10 9.12 -17.53
C ASP A 298 -10.27 8.47 -16.14
N ASN A 299 -10.34 9.29 -15.10
CA ASN A 299 -10.52 8.82 -13.73
C ASN A 299 -12.00 8.70 -13.33
N VAL A 300 -12.92 9.33 -14.09
CA VAL A 300 -14.36 9.37 -13.76
C VAL A 300 -14.99 7.97 -13.70
N PRO A 301 -14.74 7.03 -14.64
CA PRO A 301 -15.34 5.70 -14.55
C PRO A 301 -14.94 4.94 -13.27
N VAL A 302 -13.68 5.06 -12.85
CA VAL A 302 -13.21 4.45 -11.60
C VAL A 302 -13.83 5.12 -10.37
N PHE A 303 -14.02 6.45 -10.41
CA PHE A 303 -14.75 7.17 -9.37
C PHE A 303 -16.15 6.57 -9.16
N HIS A 304 -16.92 6.42 -10.24
CA HIS A 304 -18.27 5.84 -10.14
C HIS A 304 -18.26 4.41 -9.62
N THR A 305 -17.31 3.58 -10.04
CA THR A 305 -17.18 2.20 -9.53
C THR A 305 -16.86 2.17 -8.03
N MET A 306 -16.00 3.08 -7.56
CA MET A 306 -15.68 3.18 -6.14
C MET A 306 -16.86 3.72 -5.32
N VAL A 307 -17.58 4.72 -5.85
CA VAL A 307 -18.80 5.24 -5.22
C VAL A 307 -19.88 4.15 -5.13
N ALA A 308 -20.05 3.33 -6.16
CA ALA A 308 -20.96 2.19 -6.11
C ALA A 308 -20.60 1.22 -4.99
N LEU A 309 -19.31 0.93 -4.80
CA LEU A 309 -18.84 0.06 -3.70
C LEU A 309 -19.02 0.72 -2.32
N GLU A 310 -18.86 2.05 -2.19
CA GLU A 310 -19.22 2.78 -0.97
C GLU A 310 -20.72 2.61 -0.63
N ILE A 311 -21.57 2.77 -1.62
CA ILE A 311 -23.04 2.66 -1.48
C ILE A 311 -23.45 1.23 -1.10
N GLU A 312 -22.89 0.24 -1.79
CA GLU A 312 -23.15 -1.19 -1.53
C GLU A 312 -22.71 -1.59 -0.14
N SER A 313 -21.48 -1.29 0.21
CA SER A 313 -20.86 -1.71 1.47
C SER A 313 -21.29 -0.88 2.68
N THR A 314 -21.80 0.32 2.48
CA THR A 314 -22.08 1.33 3.52
C THR A 314 -20.86 1.77 4.33
N PHE A 315 -19.67 1.66 3.74
CA PHE A 315 -18.41 2.11 4.34
C PHE A 315 -17.78 3.22 3.50
N ALA A 316 -17.55 4.37 4.14
CA ALA A 316 -16.82 5.47 3.55
C ALA A 316 -15.39 5.05 3.15
N PHE A 317 -14.87 5.64 2.08
CA PHE A 317 -13.57 5.30 1.50
C PHE A 317 -12.39 5.61 2.44
N GLN A 318 -12.41 6.77 3.10
CA GLN A 318 -11.35 7.19 4.03
C GLN A 318 -11.92 7.44 5.43
N GLY A 319 -12.02 6.40 6.25
CA GLY A 319 -12.57 6.52 7.60
C GLY A 319 -14.03 7.01 7.58
N SER A 320 -14.26 8.27 7.93
CA SER A 320 -15.59 8.91 7.86
C SER A 320 -15.83 9.72 6.58
N SER A 321 -14.80 9.84 5.71
CA SER A 321 -14.87 10.68 4.50
C SER A 321 -15.27 9.84 3.30
N TRP A 322 -16.41 10.14 2.71
CA TRP A 322 -16.92 9.48 1.52
C TRP A 322 -16.24 10.03 0.26
N LEU A 323 -15.81 9.16 -0.63
CA LEU A 323 -15.24 9.58 -1.92
C LEU A 323 -16.26 10.34 -2.74
N ALA A 324 -17.52 9.94 -2.67
CA ALA A 324 -18.64 10.62 -3.33
C ALA A 324 -18.78 12.10 -2.95
N ASP A 325 -18.40 12.49 -1.72
CA ASP A 325 -18.47 13.89 -1.27
C ASP A 325 -17.34 14.77 -1.84
N ILE A 326 -16.33 14.16 -2.46
CA ILE A 326 -15.22 14.88 -3.10
C ILE A 326 -15.70 15.57 -4.40
N ALA A 327 -16.57 14.90 -5.16
CA ALA A 327 -17.05 15.40 -6.44
C ALA A 327 -18.56 15.11 -6.63
N PRO A 328 -19.45 15.72 -5.83
CA PRO A 328 -20.88 15.46 -5.91
C PRO A 328 -21.50 15.86 -7.27
N HIS A 329 -20.85 16.77 -8.00
CA HIS A 329 -21.27 17.18 -9.33
C HIS A 329 -21.10 16.09 -10.42
N LEU A 330 -20.34 15.04 -10.13
CA LEU A 330 -20.20 13.87 -11.02
C LEU A 330 -21.32 12.83 -10.81
N LEU A 331 -22.16 12.99 -9.77
CA LEU A 331 -23.22 12.05 -9.45
C LEU A 331 -24.53 12.44 -10.14
N ASP A 332 -25.19 11.47 -10.75
CA ASP A 332 -26.60 11.62 -11.13
C ASP A 332 -27.51 11.62 -9.89
N ALA A 333 -28.77 12.06 -10.08
CA ALA A 333 -29.75 12.17 -9.00
C ALA A 333 -30.03 10.83 -8.30
N GLY A 334 -30.04 9.72 -9.06
CA GLY A 334 -30.26 8.38 -8.52
C GLY A 334 -29.11 7.93 -7.62
N THR A 335 -27.87 8.11 -8.07
CA THR A 335 -26.65 7.81 -7.30
C THR A 335 -26.57 8.70 -6.06
N ALA A 336 -26.87 9.99 -6.17
CA ALA A 336 -26.88 10.91 -5.03
C ALA A 336 -27.91 10.49 -3.97
N TYR A 337 -29.12 10.08 -4.38
CA TYR A 337 -30.13 9.55 -3.47
C TYR A 337 -29.68 8.23 -2.80
N ALA A 338 -29.12 7.30 -3.59
CA ALA A 338 -28.60 6.02 -3.07
C ALA A 338 -27.46 6.25 -2.05
N LEU A 339 -26.59 7.25 -2.29
CA LEU A 339 -25.54 7.65 -1.37
C LEU A 339 -26.10 8.12 -0.01
N GLN A 340 -27.13 8.99 -0.01
CA GLN A 340 -27.75 9.46 1.25
C GLN A 340 -28.32 8.28 2.03
N ARG A 341 -28.96 7.35 1.35
CA ARG A 341 -29.47 6.12 1.98
C ARG A 341 -28.32 5.24 2.51
N ALA A 342 -27.22 5.12 1.78
CA ALA A 342 -26.05 4.36 2.21
C ALA A 342 -25.41 4.96 3.46
N LYS A 343 -25.28 6.26 3.54
CA LYS A 343 -24.79 6.97 4.73
C LYS A 343 -25.67 6.69 5.96
N TRP A 344 -26.98 6.80 5.79
CA TRP A 344 -27.92 6.47 6.87
C TRP A 344 -27.80 4.99 7.29
N ARG A 345 -27.76 4.06 6.32
CA ARG A 345 -27.56 2.63 6.60
C ARG A 345 -26.24 2.37 7.32
N GLY A 346 -25.16 3.07 6.94
CA GLY A 346 -23.85 2.97 7.59
C GLY A 346 -23.92 3.37 9.07
N GLN A 347 -24.55 4.50 9.39
CA GLN A 347 -24.77 4.95 10.76
C GLN A 347 -25.63 3.96 11.55
N ARG A 348 -26.71 3.48 10.94
CA ARG A 348 -27.59 2.49 11.59
C ARG A 348 -26.87 1.16 11.84
N ARG A 349 -26.08 0.68 10.89
CA ARG A 349 -25.22 -0.50 11.05
C ARG A 349 -24.30 -0.36 12.26
N GLU A 350 -23.61 0.78 12.38
CA GLU A 350 -22.70 1.03 13.51
C GLU A 350 -23.41 0.98 14.86
N GLN A 351 -24.61 1.56 14.93
CA GLN A 351 -25.45 1.51 16.15
C GLN A 351 -25.87 0.07 16.51
N ILE A 352 -26.27 -0.71 15.52
CA ILE A 352 -26.69 -2.10 15.73
C ILE A 352 -25.48 -2.95 16.16
N GLU A 353 -24.35 -2.83 15.45
CA GLU A 353 -23.14 -3.58 15.75
C GLU A 353 -22.46 -3.17 17.08
N ALA A 354 -22.69 -1.94 17.56
CA ALA A 354 -22.19 -1.49 18.85
C ALA A 354 -22.82 -2.24 20.05
N ARG A 355 -23.93 -2.92 19.85
CA ARG A 355 -24.58 -3.76 20.86
C ARG A 355 -23.85 -5.07 21.14
N ILE A 356 -22.94 -5.51 20.21
CA ILE A 356 -22.18 -6.75 20.35
C ILE A 356 -21.14 -6.60 21.46
N PRO A 357 -21.13 -7.47 22.50
CA PRO A 357 -20.10 -7.45 23.52
C PRO A 357 -18.69 -7.53 22.98
N GLU A 358 -17.76 -6.75 23.54
CA GLU A 358 -16.39 -6.62 23.03
C GLU A 358 -15.66 -7.97 22.97
N HIS A 359 -15.83 -8.84 23.96
CA HIS A 359 -15.19 -10.16 24.02
C HIS A 359 -15.68 -11.14 22.96
N LEU A 360 -16.80 -10.87 22.29
CA LEU A 360 -17.29 -11.66 21.14
C LEU A 360 -16.77 -11.13 19.79
N LEU A 361 -16.11 -9.97 19.76
CA LEU A 361 -15.55 -9.43 18.55
C LEU A 361 -14.40 -10.31 18.03
N TYR A 362 -14.14 -10.18 16.73
CA TYR A 362 -13.10 -10.96 16.06
C TYR A 362 -11.70 -10.65 16.61
N THR A 363 -11.03 -11.69 17.09
CA THR A 363 -9.61 -11.69 17.49
C THR A 363 -8.90 -12.85 16.79
N GLU A 364 -7.57 -12.92 16.88
CA GLU A 364 -6.82 -14.07 16.37
C GLU A 364 -7.30 -15.35 17.06
N GLY A 365 -7.60 -16.38 16.26
CA GLY A 365 -8.18 -17.64 16.76
C GLY A 365 -9.67 -17.62 17.02
N TRP A 366 -10.36 -16.52 16.65
CA TRP A 366 -11.82 -16.41 16.85
C TRP A 366 -12.59 -17.62 16.28
N PRO A 367 -13.68 -18.10 16.99
CA PRO A 367 -14.16 -17.64 18.29
C PRO A 367 -13.34 -18.21 19.44
N THR A 368 -13.02 -17.36 20.43
CA THR A 368 -12.20 -17.74 21.58
C THR A 368 -13.02 -17.98 22.85
N VAL A 369 -14.26 -17.48 22.88
CA VAL A 369 -15.20 -17.58 24.01
C VAL A 369 -16.56 -18.03 23.48
N MET A 370 -17.24 -18.91 24.23
CA MET A 370 -18.62 -19.32 23.96
C MET A 370 -19.55 -18.22 24.46
N PRO A 371 -20.49 -17.71 23.65
CA PRO A 371 -21.48 -16.75 24.15
C PRO A 371 -22.46 -17.43 25.14
N THR A 372 -22.95 -16.67 26.08
CA THR A 372 -24.08 -17.07 26.92
C THR A 372 -25.36 -17.15 26.10
N GLN A 373 -26.43 -17.75 26.67
CA GLN A 373 -27.73 -17.81 26.01
C GLN A 373 -28.23 -16.41 25.60
N ALA A 374 -28.17 -15.44 26.55
CA ALA A 374 -28.62 -14.06 26.31
C ALA A 374 -27.78 -13.35 25.23
N GLU A 375 -26.47 -13.59 25.20
CA GLU A 375 -25.59 -13.05 24.16
C GLU A 375 -25.84 -13.69 22.78
N ALA A 376 -26.18 -14.98 22.76
CA ALA A 376 -26.56 -15.64 21.51
C ALA A 376 -27.91 -15.11 20.97
N GLU A 377 -28.86 -14.79 21.84
CA GLU A 377 -30.12 -14.13 21.48
C GLU A 377 -29.87 -12.73 20.92
N LEU A 378 -29.02 -11.92 21.57
CA LEU A 378 -28.60 -10.62 21.09
C LEU A 378 -27.89 -10.71 19.73
N LEU A 379 -26.96 -11.66 19.56
CA LEU A 379 -26.28 -11.87 18.27
C LEU A 379 -27.28 -12.25 17.18
N ALA A 380 -28.28 -13.08 17.48
CA ALA A 380 -29.32 -13.46 16.53
C ALA A 380 -30.15 -12.24 16.08
N GLU A 381 -30.51 -11.36 17.01
CA GLU A 381 -31.21 -10.11 16.72
C GLU A 381 -30.35 -9.19 15.85
N VAL A 382 -29.12 -8.89 16.28
CA VAL A 382 -28.17 -8.06 15.52
C VAL A 382 -27.96 -8.58 14.10
N ARG A 383 -27.81 -9.89 13.92
CA ARG A 383 -27.62 -10.51 12.62
C ARG A 383 -28.82 -10.35 11.71
N ARG A 384 -30.04 -10.49 12.21
CA ARG A 384 -31.27 -10.26 11.45
C ARG A 384 -31.39 -8.80 11.02
N GLU A 385 -31.20 -7.86 11.97
CA GLU A 385 -31.26 -6.42 11.69
C GLU A 385 -30.23 -5.99 10.63
N ILE A 386 -28.98 -6.47 10.71
CA ILE A 386 -27.92 -6.15 9.75
C ILE A 386 -28.22 -6.80 8.38
N ALA A 387 -28.72 -8.03 8.36
CA ALA A 387 -29.08 -8.71 7.12
C ALA A 387 -30.16 -7.94 6.37
N GLU A 388 -31.21 -7.53 7.05
CA GLU A 388 -32.29 -6.71 6.49
C GLU A 388 -31.80 -5.35 6.02
N LEU A 389 -31.03 -4.65 6.88
CA LEU A 389 -30.50 -3.30 6.62
C LEU A 389 -29.60 -3.28 5.38
N LEU A 390 -28.76 -4.28 5.18
CA LEU A 390 -27.78 -4.35 4.09
C LEU A 390 -28.27 -5.17 2.90
N GLY A 391 -29.43 -5.83 3.00
CA GLY A 391 -29.94 -6.73 1.96
C GLY A 391 -29.10 -7.99 1.79
N ILE A 392 -28.48 -8.51 2.88
CA ILE A 392 -27.69 -9.73 2.84
C ILE A 392 -28.66 -10.92 2.86
N VAL A 393 -28.66 -11.66 1.76
CA VAL A 393 -29.47 -12.87 1.64
C VAL A 393 -28.77 -14.11 2.21
N ASP A 394 -29.54 -15.18 2.45
CA ASP A 394 -29.03 -16.50 2.89
C ASP A 394 -28.24 -16.46 4.23
N VAL A 395 -28.58 -15.53 5.12
CA VAL A 395 -27.95 -15.43 6.44
C VAL A 395 -28.38 -16.63 7.29
N LYS A 396 -27.42 -17.48 7.63
CA LYS A 396 -27.59 -18.63 8.53
C LYS A 396 -27.41 -18.20 9.99
N TYR A 397 -27.85 -19.08 10.91
CA TYR A 397 -27.62 -18.87 12.36
C TYR A 397 -28.26 -17.57 12.84
N THR A 398 -29.59 -17.49 12.76
CA THR A 398 -30.40 -16.32 13.12
C THR A 398 -31.23 -16.53 14.39
N ASP A 399 -30.98 -17.61 15.13
CA ASP A 399 -31.54 -17.93 16.45
C ASP A 399 -30.41 -18.35 17.41
N ALA A 400 -30.69 -18.29 18.72
CA ALA A 400 -29.67 -18.54 19.74
C ALA A 400 -29.11 -19.96 19.70
N ALA A 401 -29.95 -20.97 19.48
CA ALA A 401 -29.52 -22.36 19.48
C ALA A 401 -28.57 -22.68 18.32
N SER A 402 -28.90 -22.18 17.13
CA SER A 402 -28.04 -22.34 15.94
C SER A 402 -26.71 -21.57 16.09
N ILE A 403 -26.71 -20.40 16.74
CA ILE A 403 -25.48 -19.64 17.03
C ILE A 403 -24.58 -20.41 17.98
N LEU A 404 -25.11 -20.89 19.10
CA LEU A 404 -24.34 -21.68 20.08
C LEU A 404 -23.75 -22.94 19.45
N THR A 405 -24.53 -23.67 18.64
CA THR A 405 -24.04 -24.82 17.88
C THR A 405 -22.88 -24.43 16.96
N ARG A 406 -23.05 -23.33 16.22
CA ARG A 406 -22.01 -22.86 15.29
C ARG A 406 -20.73 -22.42 15.98
N TYR A 407 -20.81 -21.75 17.12
CA TYR A 407 -19.64 -21.40 17.93
C TYR A 407 -18.89 -22.65 18.41
N ALA A 408 -19.61 -23.66 18.87
CA ALA A 408 -19.01 -24.94 19.27
C ALA A 408 -18.25 -25.62 18.10
N GLU A 409 -18.85 -25.67 16.90
CA GLU A 409 -18.20 -26.19 15.69
C GLU A 409 -16.90 -25.43 15.36
N LEU A 410 -16.96 -24.09 15.35
CA LEU A 410 -15.80 -23.25 15.02
C LEU A 410 -14.68 -23.39 16.03
N MET A 411 -15.01 -23.43 17.32
CA MET A 411 -14.04 -23.65 18.41
C MET A 411 -13.37 -25.02 18.31
N ALA A 412 -14.16 -26.08 18.03
CA ALA A 412 -13.62 -27.42 17.82
C ALA A 412 -12.69 -27.48 16.61
N ALA A 413 -13.06 -26.84 15.50
CA ALA A 413 -12.24 -26.74 14.29
C ALA A 413 -10.91 -26.01 14.55
N ASN A 414 -10.92 -24.92 15.33
CA ASN A 414 -9.73 -24.19 15.70
C ASN A 414 -8.80 -25.01 16.60
N ALA A 415 -9.35 -25.72 17.58
CA ALA A 415 -8.58 -26.63 18.46
C ALA A 415 -7.89 -27.74 17.65
N ALA A 416 -8.58 -28.30 16.66
CA ALA A 416 -8.01 -29.33 15.78
C ALA A 416 -6.85 -28.76 14.91
N LYS A 417 -6.99 -27.56 14.36
CA LYS A 417 -5.93 -26.89 13.59
C LYS A 417 -4.69 -26.62 14.46
N THR A 418 -4.86 -26.14 15.67
CA THR A 418 -3.77 -25.88 16.61
C THR A 418 -2.99 -27.15 16.97
N LYS A 419 -3.72 -28.28 17.19
CA LYS A 419 -3.10 -29.59 17.43
C LYS A 419 -2.30 -30.09 16.20
N ALA A 420 -2.84 -29.91 14.98
CA ALA A 420 -2.17 -30.29 13.76
C ALA A 420 -0.90 -29.46 13.48
N HIS A 421 -0.90 -28.16 13.80
CA HIS A 421 0.28 -27.29 13.70
C HIS A 421 1.38 -27.70 14.69
N LYS A 422 1.01 -27.99 15.94
CA LYS A 422 1.98 -28.48 16.94
C LYS A 422 2.63 -29.81 16.54
N LYS A 423 1.87 -30.73 15.91
CA LYS A 423 2.41 -32.02 15.39
C LYS A 423 3.38 -31.86 14.20
N LYS A 424 3.28 -30.78 13.43
CA LYS A 424 4.20 -30.50 12.30
C LYS A 424 5.46 -29.72 12.72
N ALA A 425 5.47 -29.18 13.92
CA ALA A 425 6.58 -28.39 14.46
C ALA A 425 7.51 -29.22 15.38
N VAL A 426 7.15 -30.46 15.67
CA VAL A 426 7.94 -31.53 16.32
C VAL A 426 8.37 -32.53 15.24
#